data_fab89996676688116e0400aac94e22c8
#
_entry.id   fab89996676688116e0400aac94e22c8
#
_cell.length_a   1.000
_cell.length_b   1.000
_cell.length_c   1.000
_cell.angle_alpha   90.00
_cell.angle_beta   90.00
_cell.angle_gamma   90.00
#
_symmetry.space_group_name_H-M   'P 1'
#
loop_
_entity.id
_entity.type
_entity.pdbx_description
1 polymer ?
#
loop_
_entity_poly.entity_id
_entity_poly.type
_entity_poly.pdbx_seq_one_letter_code
_entity_poly.pdbx_strand_id
1 'polypeptide(L)'
;GVTPPPTGDAIYANDFDKEQAQKGADDKFPFADAFEGWKNQTGTGADNVAYKTSGISVRSNSPSNDSHSKYKDHASGVNNMFFGTSGVFEIQKIALESTQKNLQLTFGSYRSIFEDKDNAFKTSEFHVYLSKDGENWAEITYDRPVGDDEHSKYGTWALATANFTLKQVPSELYIKFTSDLTSSHRIDDVKLFEGIGGTEVDLDNITPPVTETKTIAEVIAGSVGATYTTQGQVVAINGRSFLIQDNSGKILVYLGWKDNKPVVDYSATIGQTVKVTGKTTTYSKLVQFSETDLVIEKVSDGSFTQPTPEKFDGAAFDAYAAATPVIKYIEYSGTLTIDGYYYNIAVDGTDLQGSLAYPADGFVDASLNGQVVIVKGYTLGMTNQSKMLSTIAVSVEKDGDAPAEPKITKLDPTSLSFAATDTAK
;
A
#
# COMPACT_ATOMS: atom_id res chain seq x y z
N GLY A 1 2.03 31.87 17.43
CA GLY A 1 1.80 32.06 18.85
C GLY A 1 2.06 30.77 19.57
N VAL A 2 2.81 30.81 20.67
CA VAL A 2 3.05 29.64 21.52
C VAL A 2 1.73 29.26 22.16
N THR A 3 1.23 28.05 21.88
CA THR A 3 0.06 27.50 22.58
C THR A 3 0.42 27.39 24.06
N PRO A 4 -0.35 27.93 25.00
CA PRO A 4 -0.06 27.76 26.42
C PRO A 4 -0.10 26.27 26.79
N PRO A 5 0.75 25.81 27.71
CA PRO A 5 0.71 24.45 28.19
C PRO A 5 -0.67 24.15 28.82
N PRO A 6 -1.19 22.92 28.71
CA PRO A 6 -2.45 22.56 29.32
C PRO A 6 -2.38 22.72 30.84
N THR A 7 -3.47 23.19 31.42
CA THR A 7 -3.61 23.32 32.88
C THR A 7 -4.51 22.20 33.38
N GLY A 8 -3.97 21.29 34.17
CA GLY A 8 -4.72 20.18 34.76
C GLY A 8 -4.04 18.83 34.62
N ASP A 9 -4.65 17.81 35.23
CA ASP A 9 -4.19 16.44 35.13
C ASP A 9 -4.46 15.89 33.71
N ALA A 10 -3.56 15.04 33.23
CA ALA A 10 -3.76 14.38 31.95
C ALA A 10 -4.99 13.45 31.99
N ILE A 11 -5.78 13.46 30.93
CA ILE A 11 -6.83 12.45 30.70
C ILE A 11 -6.14 11.11 30.39
N TYR A 12 -5.10 11.16 29.59
CA TYR A 12 -4.23 10.03 29.25
C TYR A 12 -2.80 10.52 29.09
N ALA A 13 -1.85 9.75 29.59
CA ALA A 13 -0.43 9.94 29.36
C ALA A 13 0.28 8.60 29.32
N ASN A 14 1.26 8.43 28.43
CA ASN A 14 2.15 7.29 28.41
C ASN A 14 3.52 7.73 27.89
N ASP A 15 4.55 7.53 28.70
CA ASP A 15 5.95 7.79 28.39
C ASP A 15 6.69 6.55 27.86
N PHE A 16 6.01 5.39 27.81
CA PHE A 16 6.53 4.10 27.34
C PHE A 16 7.69 3.52 28.17
N ASP A 17 7.98 4.04 29.36
CA ASP A 17 9.21 3.80 30.11
C ASP A 17 9.05 2.91 31.35
N LYS A 18 8.02 2.07 31.41
CA LYS A 18 7.84 1.16 32.56
C LYS A 18 9.02 0.19 32.72
N GLU A 19 9.53 -0.34 31.62
CA GLU A 19 10.69 -1.24 31.57
C GLU A 19 11.46 -1.03 30.27
N GLN A 20 12.79 -0.95 30.36
CA GLN A 20 13.64 -0.76 29.19
C GLN A 20 13.58 -1.93 28.22
N ALA A 21 13.24 -1.68 26.97
CA ALA A 21 13.30 -2.68 25.91
C ALA A 21 14.72 -3.12 25.62
N GLN A 22 14.94 -4.43 25.52
CA GLN A 22 16.23 -5.02 25.21
C GLN A 22 16.14 -5.77 23.88
N LYS A 23 17.25 -5.77 23.13
CA LYS A 23 17.36 -6.58 21.93
C LYS A 23 17.39 -8.07 22.29
N GLY A 24 16.69 -8.88 21.50
CA GLY A 24 16.74 -10.31 21.59
C GLY A 24 18.04 -10.91 21.04
N ALA A 25 18.13 -12.24 21.03
CA ALA A 25 19.28 -12.98 20.50
C ALA A 25 19.50 -12.76 18.98
N ASP A 26 18.49 -12.32 18.26
CA ASP A 26 18.51 -11.97 16.84
C ASP A 26 18.95 -10.50 16.59
N ASP A 27 19.43 -9.80 17.62
CA ASP A 27 19.82 -8.40 17.60
C ASP A 27 18.69 -7.43 17.23
N LYS A 28 17.42 -7.83 17.44
CA LYS A 28 16.24 -6.99 17.17
C LYS A 28 15.53 -6.58 18.46
N PHE A 29 15.03 -5.36 18.47
CA PHE A 29 14.12 -4.89 19.52
C PHE A 29 12.75 -5.60 19.39
N PRO A 30 12.05 -5.83 20.52
CA PRO A 30 10.76 -6.49 20.52
C PRO A 30 9.68 -5.66 19.83
N PHE A 31 8.72 -6.36 19.23
CA PHE A 31 7.47 -5.74 18.81
C PHE A 31 6.62 -5.36 20.02
N ALA A 32 5.81 -4.32 19.88
CA ALA A 32 4.99 -3.78 20.97
C ALA A 32 3.92 -4.76 21.46
N ASP A 33 3.44 -5.66 20.63
CA ASP A 33 2.49 -6.72 20.98
C ASP A 33 3.14 -7.88 21.74
N ALA A 34 4.47 -7.99 21.70
CA ALA A 34 5.25 -9.03 22.39
C ALA A 34 5.98 -8.55 23.66
N PHE A 35 5.93 -7.25 23.96
CA PHE A 35 6.65 -6.64 25.07
C PHE A 35 5.75 -5.66 25.83
N GLU A 36 5.38 -5.99 27.06
CA GLU A 36 4.45 -5.19 27.89
C GLU A 36 5.14 -4.05 28.66
N GLY A 37 6.49 -4.02 28.69
CA GLY A 37 7.28 -3.07 29.49
C GLY A 37 7.14 -1.62 29.05
N TRP A 38 6.52 -1.33 27.93
CA TRP A 38 6.23 0.02 27.49
C TRP A 38 4.88 0.56 28.01
N LYS A 39 4.02 -0.27 28.56
CA LYS A 39 2.71 0.14 29.04
C LYS A 39 2.84 0.82 30.40
N ASN A 40 2.94 2.13 30.39
CA ASN A 40 3.10 2.99 31.56
C ASN A 40 2.04 4.10 31.61
N GLN A 41 0.82 3.77 31.17
CA GLN A 41 -0.26 4.74 31.07
C GLN A 41 -0.74 5.23 32.44
N THR A 42 -1.02 6.51 32.50
CA THR A 42 -1.62 7.22 33.63
C THR A 42 -2.67 8.21 33.11
N GLY A 43 -3.49 8.73 33.97
CA GLY A 43 -4.49 9.74 33.63
C GLY A 43 -5.89 9.39 34.12
N THR A 44 -6.76 10.38 34.13
CA THR A 44 -8.14 10.23 34.66
C THR A 44 -9.01 9.32 33.79
N GLY A 45 -8.67 9.15 32.52
CA GLY A 45 -9.36 8.28 31.57
C GLY A 45 -8.59 7.01 31.20
N ALA A 46 -7.48 6.68 31.91
CA ALA A 46 -6.56 5.64 31.50
C ALA A 46 -6.87 4.23 32.04
N ASP A 47 -7.83 4.05 32.95
CA ASP A 47 -8.04 2.80 33.67
C ASP A 47 -8.39 1.59 32.79
N ASN A 48 -9.12 1.81 31.71
CA ASN A 48 -9.57 0.76 30.80
C ASN A 48 -8.88 0.82 29.41
N VAL A 49 -7.79 1.57 29.30
CA VAL A 49 -7.08 1.71 28.04
C VAL A 49 -6.57 0.36 27.55
N ALA A 50 -6.81 0.08 26.29
CA ALA A 50 -6.28 -1.04 25.54
C ALA A 50 -5.43 -0.54 24.36
N TYR A 51 -4.66 -1.41 23.79
CA TYR A 51 -3.80 -1.05 22.66
C TYR A 51 -3.93 -2.08 21.54
N LYS A 52 -3.86 -1.58 20.31
CA LYS A 52 -3.70 -2.41 19.12
C LYS A 52 -2.51 -1.89 18.34
N THR A 53 -1.56 -2.77 18.07
CA THR A 53 -0.32 -2.43 17.37
C THR A 53 -0.07 -3.39 16.23
N SER A 54 0.50 -2.87 15.14
CA SER A 54 0.97 -3.67 14.01
C SER A 54 2.20 -3.01 13.45
N GLY A 55 3.28 -3.76 13.22
CA GLY A 55 4.52 -3.22 12.69
C GLY A 55 5.20 -2.16 13.57
N ILE A 56 4.93 -2.17 14.87
CA ILE A 56 5.53 -1.26 15.86
C ILE A 56 6.53 -2.03 16.71
N SER A 57 7.76 -1.53 16.83
CA SER A 57 8.75 -2.04 17.77
C SER A 57 9.05 -1.04 18.88
N VAL A 58 9.26 -1.54 20.09
CA VAL A 58 9.71 -0.72 21.23
C VAL A 58 11.21 -0.68 21.22
N ARG A 59 11.77 0.51 21.11
CA ARG A 59 13.22 0.68 20.96
C ARG A 59 13.80 1.57 22.04
N SER A 60 14.92 1.13 22.62
CA SER A 60 15.70 1.88 23.60
C SER A 60 17.03 2.41 23.06
N ASN A 61 17.30 2.26 21.78
CA ASN A 61 18.44 2.88 21.09
C ASN A 61 18.11 4.28 20.55
N SER A 62 17.15 4.91 21.16
CA SER A 62 16.57 6.15 20.71
C SER A 62 17.51 7.34 20.91
N PRO A 63 17.40 8.34 20.03
CA PRO A 63 17.93 9.67 20.29
C PRO A 63 17.42 10.34 21.57
N SER A 64 16.33 9.87 22.20
CA SER A 64 15.88 10.35 23.50
C SER A 64 16.93 10.19 24.60
N ASN A 65 17.85 9.24 24.46
CA ASN A 65 18.94 8.97 25.39
C ASN A 65 20.27 9.60 25.02
N ASP A 66 20.40 10.16 23.84
CA ASP A 66 21.65 10.70 23.37
C ASP A 66 21.77 12.22 23.61
N SER A 67 22.91 12.80 23.21
CA SER A 67 23.18 14.21 23.31
C SER A 67 22.26 15.10 22.48
N HIS A 68 21.51 14.51 21.52
CA HIS A 68 20.52 15.22 20.72
C HIS A 68 19.17 15.35 21.44
N SER A 69 18.99 14.72 22.59
CA SER A 69 17.78 14.79 23.41
C SER A 69 17.67 16.08 24.23
N LYS A 70 17.94 17.25 23.64
CA LYS A 70 17.54 18.53 24.25
C LYS A 70 16.02 18.64 24.46
N TYR A 71 15.29 17.68 23.93
CA TYR A 71 13.83 17.58 23.97
C TYR A 71 13.35 16.52 24.96
N LYS A 72 14.02 16.41 26.11
CA LYS A 72 13.62 15.52 27.21
C LYS A 72 12.17 15.68 27.63
N ASP A 73 11.60 16.86 27.39
CA ASP A 73 10.19 17.12 27.66
C ASP A 73 9.26 16.52 26.62
N HIS A 74 9.81 16.03 25.50
CA HIS A 74 9.05 15.52 24.35
C HIS A 74 9.44 14.08 23.98
N ALA A 75 10.56 13.62 24.50
CA ALA A 75 11.07 12.26 24.34
C ALA A 75 11.84 11.89 25.58
N SER A 76 11.14 11.40 26.59
CA SER A 76 11.70 11.11 27.91
C SER A 76 12.22 9.68 28.03
N GLY A 77 12.96 9.40 29.08
CA GLY A 77 13.38 8.08 29.50
C GLY A 77 14.20 7.30 28.44
N VAL A 78 13.84 6.06 28.21
CA VAL A 78 14.67 5.13 27.43
C VAL A 78 13.97 4.55 26.20
N ASN A 79 12.65 4.42 26.20
CA ASN A 79 11.92 3.77 25.12
C ASN A 79 11.22 4.78 24.20
N ASN A 80 10.94 4.35 23.01
CA ASN A 80 10.01 5.00 22.08
C ASN A 80 9.36 3.97 21.17
N MET A 81 8.26 4.36 20.51
CA MET A 81 7.56 3.54 19.53
C MET A 81 8.10 3.81 18.13
N PHE A 82 8.68 2.80 17.51
CA PHE A 82 9.23 2.87 16.17
C PHE A 82 8.29 2.24 15.15
N PHE A 83 7.92 3.02 14.14
CA PHE A 83 7.04 2.62 13.07
C PHE A 83 7.80 1.89 11.96
N GLY A 84 7.59 0.57 11.87
CA GLY A 84 8.08 -0.26 10.78
C GLY A 84 7.19 -0.17 9.54
N THR A 85 7.24 -1.20 8.70
CA THR A 85 6.40 -1.28 7.50
C THR A 85 4.93 -1.32 7.89
N SER A 86 4.13 -0.41 7.32
CA SER A 86 2.69 -0.28 7.62
C SER A 86 2.40 -0.20 9.12
N GLY A 87 3.26 0.52 9.86
CA GLY A 87 3.14 0.67 11.31
C GLY A 87 1.83 1.34 11.72
N VAL A 88 1.11 0.69 12.64
CA VAL A 88 -0.13 1.21 13.25
C VAL A 88 -0.02 1.11 14.76
N PHE A 89 -0.27 2.21 15.46
CA PHE A 89 -0.34 2.27 16.91
C PHE A 89 -1.68 2.87 17.32
N GLU A 90 -2.53 2.08 17.96
CA GLU A 90 -3.84 2.52 18.47
C GLU A 90 -3.86 2.52 19.99
N ILE A 91 -4.31 3.64 20.57
CA ILE A 91 -4.69 3.80 21.97
C ILE A 91 -6.21 3.74 22.01
N GLN A 92 -6.76 2.77 22.68
CA GLN A 92 -8.19 2.46 22.66
C GLN A 92 -8.81 2.71 24.02
N LYS A 93 -10.09 3.11 24.04
CA LYS A 93 -10.93 3.21 25.24
C LYS A 93 -10.42 4.21 26.29
N ILE A 94 -9.92 5.36 25.86
CA ILE A 94 -9.66 6.46 26.78
C ILE A 94 -11.03 6.99 27.28
N ALA A 95 -11.34 6.85 28.55
CA ALA A 95 -12.61 7.34 29.09
C ALA A 95 -12.64 8.87 29.09
N LEU A 96 -13.76 9.44 28.65
CA LEU A 96 -14.00 10.88 28.68
C LEU A 96 -15.20 11.23 29.56
N GLU A 97 -15.08 12.32 30.33
CA GLU A 97 -16.18 13.00 30.95
C GLU A 97 -16.98 13.79 29.90
N SER A 98 -18.29 13.88 30.08
CA SER A 98 -19.17 14.56 29.09
C SER A 98 -18.87 16.05 28.88
N THR A 99 -18.12 16.66 29.78
CA THR A 99 -17.64 18.05 29.71
C THR A 99 -16.35 18.23 28.97
N GLN A 100 -15.61 17.16 28.72
CA GLN A 100 -14.28 17.17 28.08
C GLN A 100 -14.38 17.31 26.56
N LYS A 101 -14.90 18.43 26.12
CA LYS A 101 -15.17 18.74 24.72
C LYS A 101 -13.93 19.31 24.00
N ASN A 102 -13.19 20.17 24.68
CA ASN A 102 -12.02 20.85 24.13
C ASN A 102 -10.76 20.13 24.57
N LEU A 103 -10.02 19.56 23.63
CA LEU A 103 -8.92 18.66 23.91
C LEU A 103 -7.64 19.12 23.23
N GLN A 104 -6.51 18.76 23.86
CA GLN A 104 -5.18 18.89 23.31
C GLN A 104 -4.47 17.55 23.41
N LEU A 105 -4.03 17.03 22.25
CA LEU A 105 -3.13 15.88 22.14
C LEU A 105 -1.74 16.36 21.87
N THR A 106 -0.77 15.88 22.66
CA THR A 106 0.66 16.15 22.42
C THR A 106 1.40 14.82 22.31
N PHE A 107 2.45 14.81 21.51
CA PHE A 107 3.36 13.67 21.40
C PHE A 107 4.73 14.09 20.90
N GLY A 108 5.78 13.48 21.41
CA GLY A 108 7.10 13.56 20.83
C GLY A 108 7.08 12.93 19.45
N SER A 109 7.64 13.60 18.48
CA SER A 109 7.66 13.16 17.08
C SER A 109 9.08 13.20 16.53
N TYR A 110 9.44 12.17 15.76
CA TYR A 110 10.78 12.00 15.22
C TYR A 110 10.74 11.30 13.86
N ARG A 111 11.53 11.73 12.92
CA ARG A 111 11.77 11.04 11.66
C ARG A 111 13.23 10.66 11.47
N SER A 112 14.17 11.56 11.79
CA SER A 112 15.60 11.35 11.54
C SER A 112 16.46 12.31 12.37
N ILE A 113 17.65 11.89 12.74
CA ILE A 113 18.68 12.76 13.33
C ILE A 113 19.40 13.60 12.28
N PHE A 114 19.20 13.32 10.98
CA PHE A 114 19.86 14.07 9.92
C PHE A 114 19.25 15.46 9.78
N GLU A 115 20.10 16.45 9.69
CA GLU A 115 19.72 17.86 9.58
C GLU A 115 19.61 18.32 8.12
N ASP A 116 19.02 17.49 7.28
CA ASP A 116 18.77 17.82 5.88
C ASP A 116 17.26 17.88 5.57
N LYS A 117 16.92 18.61 4.52
CA LYS A 117 15.52 18.82 4.13
C LYS A 117 14.84 17.56 3.63
N ASP A 118 15.60 16.59 3.12
CA ASP A 118 15.05 15.37 2.53
C ASP A 118 14.60 14.41 3.64
N ASN A 119 15.22 14.53 4.84
CA ASN A 119 14.85 13.80 6.03
C ASN A 119 14.02 14.63 7.02
N ALA A 120 13.46 15.76 6.61
CA ALA A 120 12.54 16.54 7.43
C ALA A 120 11.29 15.77 7.78
N PHE A 121 10.77 15.97 8.99
CA PHE A 121 9.46 15.47 9.37
C PHE A 121 8.38 16.24 8.58
N LYS A 122 7.49 15.52 7.92
CA LYS A 122 6.34 16.08 7.22
C LYS A 122 5.06 15.54 7.83
N THR A 123 4.18 16.43 8.26
CA THR A 123 2.88 16.05 8.83
C THR A 123 2.00 15.31 7.83
N SER A 124 2.25 15.47 6.54
CA SER A 124 1.58 14.73 5.45
C SER A 124 2.04 13.26 5.28
N GLU A 125 3.09 12.85 6.00
CA GLU A 125 3.64 11.49 5.95
C GLU A 125 3.42 10.71 7.26
N PHE A 126 2.92 11.39 8.30
CA PHE A 126 2.62 10.79 9.60
C PHE A 126 1.26 11.29 10.09
N HIS A 127 0.32 10.39 10.29
CA HIS A 127 -1.10 10.70 10.44
C HIS A 127 -1.61 10.38 11.84
N VAL A 128 -2.54 11.21 12.31
CA VAL A 128 -3.23 11.04 13.59
C VAL A 128 -4.73 11.01 13.33
N TYR A 129 -5.39 10.00 13.90
CA TYR A 129 -6.82 9.80 13.74
C TYR A 129 -7.51 9.68 15.10
N LEU A 130 -8.76 10.11 15.15
CA LEU A 130 -9.67 9.93 16.28
C LEU A 130 -10.84 9.04 15.88
N SER A 131 -11.33 8.24 16.83
CA SER A 131 -12.54 7.43 16.68
C SER A 131 -13.28 7.33 18.00
N LYS A 132 -14.59 7.04 17.94
CA LYS A 132 -15.42 6.71 19.10
C LYS A 132 -15.67 5.19 19.25
N ASP A 133 -15.33 4.40 18.24
CA ASP A 133 -15.68 2.98 18.15
C ASP A 133 -14.49 2.08 17.72
N GLY A 134 -13.37 2.69 17.30
CA GLY A 134 -12.20 1.96 16.78
C GLY A 134 -12.37 1.40 15.36
N GLU A 135 -13.47 1.72 14.69
CA GLU A 135 -13.79 1.28 13.33
C GLU A 135 -13.81 2.46 12.35
N ASN A 136 -14.50 3.54 12.71
CA ASN A 136 -14.64 4.74 11.92
C ASN A 136 -13.67 5.82 12.42
N TRP A 137 -12.78 6.31 11.55
CA TRP A 137 -11.66 7.16 11.93
C TRP A 137 -11.70 8.51 11.23
N ALA A 138 -11.64 9.59 12.01
CA ALA A 138 -11.47 10.95 11.51
C ALA A 138 -10.01 11.36 11.63
N GLU A 139 -9.37 11.73 10.53
CA GLU A 139 -8.03 12.32 10.57
C GLU A 139 -8.07 13.71 11.17
N ILE A 140 -7.12 14.03 12.05
CA ILE A 140 -6.94 15.37 12.62
C ILE A 140 -5.59 15.95 12.20
N THR A 141 -5.57 17.26 12.05
CA THR A 141 -4.34 18.00 11.81
C THR A 141 -3.63 18.32 13.12
N TYR A 142 -2.32 18.45 13.07
CA TYR A 142 -1.49 18.86 14.19
C TYR A 142 -0.36 19.75 13.73
N ASP A 143 0.13 20.56 14.64
CA ASP A 143 1.33 21.40 14.43
C ASP A 143 2.56 20.67 14.97
N ARG A 144 3.63 20.70 14.20
CA ARG A 144 4.94 20.23 14.61
C ARG A 144 5.95 21.31 14.26
N PRO A 145 6.24 22.22 15.20
CA PRO A 145 7.17 23.31 14.91
C PRO A 145 8.57 22.75 14.63
N VAL A 146 9.18 23.27 13.60
CA VAL A 146 10.62 23.12 13.38
C VAL A 146 11.25 24.30 14.09
N GLY A 147 12.00 24.03 15.17
CA GLY A 147 12.65 25.09 15.94
C GLY A 147 13.81 25.73 15.19
N ASP A 148 14.25 26.89 15.67
CA ASP A 148 15.36 27.63 15.10
C ASP A 148 16.72 27.07 15.51
N ASP A 149 16.80 26.21 16.52
CA ASP A 149 18.03 25.60 16.99
C ASP A 149 18.37 24.30 16.23
N GLU A 150 19.61 23.89 16.32
CA GLU A 150 20.15 22.72 15.61
C GLU A 150 19.47 21.41 15.91
N HIS A 151 18.72 21.32 17.02
CA HIS A 151 18.19 20.09 17.54
C HIS A 151 16.70 19.88 17.22
N SER A 152 15.98 20.95 16.89
CA SER A 152 14.57 20.89 16.49
C SER A 152 14.36 20.99 14.98
N LYS A 153 15.46 21.11 14.23
CA LYS A 153 15.39 21.17 12.77
C LYS A 153 14.99 19.83 12.19
N TYR A 154 14.23 19.93 11.11
CA TYR A 154 13.91 18.81 10.21
C TYR A 154 13.23 17.62 10.90
N GLY A 155 13.92 16.51 11.07
CA GLY A 155 13.35 15.26 11.55
C GLY A 155 13.69 14.90 12.99
N THR A 156 14.49 15.71 13.70
CA THR A 156 14.85 15.45 15.10
C THR A 156 13.63 15.56 16.03
N TRP A 157 13.76 15.11 17.28
CA TRP A 157 12.66 15.15 18.24
C TRP A 157 12.05 16.54 18.40
N ALA A 158 10.75 16.64 18.22
CA ALA A 158 9.99 17.86 18.47
C ALA A 158 8.58 17.51 18.96
N LEU A 159 8.01 18.40 19.77
CA LEU A 159 6.64 18.25 20.26
C LEU A 159 5.65 18.52 19.12
N ALA A 160 4.81 17.53 18.82
CA ALA A 160 3.65 17.71 18.00
C ALA A 160 2.43 18.01 18.87
N THR A 161 1.57 18.90 18.42
CA THR A 161 0.39 19.35 19.18
C THR A 161 -0.83 19.42 18.27
N ALA A 162 -1.88 18.71 18.63
CA ALA A 162 -3.18 18.80 18.01
C ALA A 162 -4.18 19.42 18.99
N ASN A 163 -4.80 20.53 18.62
CA ASN A 163 -5.93 21.13 19.34
C ASN A 163 -7.20 20.87 18.59
N PHE A 164 -8.20 20.28 19.24
CA PHE A 164 -9.47 19.95 18.59
C PHE A 164 -10.64 20.06 19.56
N THR A 165 -11.83 20.19 18.99
CA THR A 165 -13.09 20.25 19.73
C THR A 165 -13.99 19.13 19.25
N LEU A 166 -14.42 18.25 20.14
CA LEU A 166 -15.37 17.20 19.82
C LEU A 166 -16.78 17.80 19.68
N LYS A 167 -17.45 17.57 18.57
CA LYS A 167 -18.84 18.04 18.37
C LYS A 167 -19.78 17.37 19.36
N GLN A 168 -19.65 16.06 19.54
CA GLN A 168 -20.25 15.25 20.59
C GLN A 168 -19.14 14.53 21.34
N VAL A 169 -19.19 14.52 22.67
CA VAL A 169 -18.19 13.82 23.48
C VAL A 169 -18.61 12.37 23.64
N PRO A 170 -17.86 11.41 23.10
CA PRO A 170 -18.12 10.00 23.29
C PRO A 170 -17.74 9.58 24.72
N SER A 171 -18.27 8.46 25.22
CA SER A 171 -17.84 7.89 26.50
C SER A 171 -16.39 7.39 26.47
N GLU A 172 -15.91 6.98 25.30
CA GLU A 172 -14.56 6.51 25.06
C GLU A 172 -13.99 7.13 23.79
N LEU A 173 -12.73 7.54 23.85
CA LEU A 173 -11.97 8.04 22.69
C LEU A 173 -10.89 7.03 22.31
N TYR A 174 -10.70 6.88 21.02
CA TYR A 174 -9.64 6.08 20.40
C TYR A 174 -8.72 6.99 19.61
N ILE A 175 -7.42 6.80 19.72
CA ILE A 175 -6.40 7.56 18.99
C ILE A 175 -5.55 6.58 18.18
N LYS A 176 -5.31 6.88 16.91
CA LYS A 176 -4.49 6.06 16.03
C LYS A 176 -3.41 6.89 15.38
N PHE A 177 -2.20 6.34 15.35
CA PHE A 177 -1.05 6.88 14.63
C PHE A 177 -0.66 5.93 13.51
N THR A 178 -0.36 6.47 12.34
CA THR A 178 0.17 5.72 11.19
C THR A 178 1.27 6.49 10.49
N SER A 179 2.18 5.75 9.85
CA SER A 179 3.25 6.31 9.03
C SER A 179 3.13 5.82 7.59
N ASP A 180 3.27 6.73 6.63
CA ASP A 180 3.38 6.38 5.21
C ASP A 180 4.77 5.88 4.84
N LEU A 181 5.76 6.14 5.70
CA LEU A 181 7.14 5.74 5.49
C LEU A 181 7.47 4.45 6.22
N THR A 182 8.31 3.64 5.62
CA THR A 182 8.86 2.45 6.26
C THR A 182 10.07 2.81 7.10
N SER A 183 10.04 2.41 8.39
CA SER A 183 11.22 2.48 9.29
C SER A 183 11.84 3.87 9.45
N SER A 184 11.00 4.90 9.50
CA SER A 184 11.47 6.28 9.61
C SER A 184 10.95 7.03 10.83
N HIS A 185 9.67 6.87 11.17
CA HIS A 185 9.03 7.63 12.23
C HIS A 185 9.11 6.96 13.60
N ARG A 186 9.13 7.80 14.63
CA ARG A 186 9.01 7.40 16.05
C ARG A 186 8.11 8.37 16.77
N ILE A 187 7.43 7.89 17.81
CA ILE A 187 6.70 8.72 18.77
C ILE A 187 7.13 8.39 20.20
N ASP A 188 6.94 9.37 21.07
CA ASP A 188 7.20 9.27 22.50
C ASP A 188 6.25 10.18 23.28
N ASP A 189 6.16 10.04 24.62
CA ASP A 189 5.44 10.95 25.53
C ASP A 189 4.05 11.37 25.03
N VAL A 190 3.19 10.41 24.69
CA VAL A 190 1.84 10.71 24.23
C VAL A 190 0.95 11.15 25.38
N LYS A 191 0.34 12.33 25.27
CA LYS A 191 -0.51 12.92 26.32
C LYS A 191 -1.76 13.56 25.74
N LEU A 192 -2.88 13.32 26.41
CA LEU A 192 -4.18 13.94 26.11
C LEU A 192 -4.64 14.75 27.32
N PHE A 193 -4.97 16.01 27.10
CA PHE A 193 -5.43 16.94 28.14
C PHE A 193 -6.73 17.62 27.73
N GLU A 194 -7.43 18.20 28.72
CA GLU A 194 -8.34 19.30 28.44
C GLU A 194 -7.50 20.51 27.96
N GLY A 195 -7.96 21.16 26.89
CA GLY A 195 -7.27 22.26 26.25
C GLY A 195 -8.20 23.38 25.83
N ILE A 196 -7.68 24.28 25.02
CA ILE A 196 -8.46 25.43 24.51
C ILE A 196 -9.45 25.05 23.40
N GLY A 197 -9.37 23.80 22.92
CA GLY A 197 -10.09 23.36 21.71
C GLY A 197 -9.43 23.85 20.42
N GLY A 198 -10.03 23.50 19.31
CA GLY A 198 -9.53 23.81 17.98
C GLY A 198 -10.53 23.42 16.90
N THR A 199 -10.04 22.85 15.81
CA THR A 199 -10.89 22.36 14.73
C THR A 199 -11.94 21.40 15.26
N GLU A 200 -13.22 21.62 14.90
CA GLU A 200 -14.30 20.73 15.31
C GLU A 200 -14.19 19.39 14.61
N VAL A 201 -14.31 18.30 15.39
CA VAL A 201 -14.31 16.90 14.93
C VAL A 201 -15.66 16.28 15.22
N ASP A 202 -16.36 15.85 14.17
CA ASP A 202 -17.63 15.14 14.26
C ASP A 202 -17.39 13.63 14.12
N LEU A 203 -17.32 12.92 15.25
CA LEU A 203 -17.10 11.47 15.26
C LEU A 203 -18.38 10.65 14.97
N ASP A 204 -19.53 11.30 14.86
CA ASP A 204 -20.80 10.67 14.47
C ASP A 204 -21.01 10.68 12.95
N ASN A 205 -20.46 11.73 12.30
CA ASN A 205 -20.54 11.89 10.86
C ASN A 205 -19.14 12.09 10.28
N ILE A 206 -18.35 11.02 10.34
CA ILE A 206 -17.02 11.03 9.74
C ILE A 206 -17.19 11.10 8.24
N THR A 207 -16.92 12.26 7.68
CA THR A 207 -16.72 12.39 6.25
C THR A 207 -15.29 11.93 5.99
N PRO A 208 -15.06 10.86 5.23
CA PRO A 208 -13.71 10.51 4.80
C PRO A 208 -13.05 11.77 4.23
N PRO A 209 -11.77 12.02 4.47
CA PRO A 209 -11.08 13.15 3.87
C PRO A 209 -11.41 13.11 2.38
N VAL A 210 -11.91 14.24 1.85
CA VAL A 210 -12.14 14.37 0.41
C VAL A 210 -10.75 14.42 -0.21
N THR A 211 -10.18 13.24 -0.44
CA THR A 211 -8.98 13.14 -1.23
C THR A 211 -9.34 13.67 -2.60
N GLU A 212 -8.68 14.75 -3.00
CA GLU A 212 -8.87 15.32 -4.32
C GLU A 212 -8.74 14.19 -5.35
N THR A 213 -9.75 14.06 -6.21
CA THR A 213 -9.70 13.05 -7.26
C THR A 213 -8.60 13.43 -8.25
N LYS A 214 -7.54 12.65 -8.25
CA LYS A 214 -6.39 12.80 -9.14
C LYS A 214 -6.64 12.05 -10.44
N THR A 215 -6.05 12.52 -11.53
CA THR A 215 -5.95 11.72 -12.75
C THR A 215 -5.04 10.52 -12.52
N ILE A 216 -5.21 9.47 -13.30
CA ILE A 216 -4.36 8.26 -13.19
C ILE A 216 -2.88 8.61 -13.41
N ALA A 217 -2.56 9.52 -14.34
CA ALA A 217 -1.18 9.98 -14.54
C ALA A 217 -0.60 10.67 -13.31
N GLU A 218 -1.37 11.49 -12.60
CA GLU A 218 -0.94 12.13 -11.34
C GLU A 218 -0.72 11.10 -10.22
N VAL A 219 -1.57 10.07 -10.13
CA VAL A 219 -1.37 8.96 -9.18
C VAL A 219 -0.08 8.21 -9.48
N ILE A 220 0.19 7.89 -10.75
CA ILE A 220 1.41 7.17 -11.18
C ILE A 220 2.66 8.01 -10.91
N ALA A 221 2.59 9.32 -11.10
CA ALA A 221 3.70 10.24 -10.86
C ALA A 221 3.90 10.60 -9.38
N GLY A 222 2.95 10.26 -8.53
CA GLY A 222 2.97 10.56 -7.10
C GLY A 222 3.86 9.64 -6.28
N SER A 223 3.97 9.90 -4.99
CA SER A 223 4.76 9.09 -4.06
C SER A 223 4.14 7.71 -3.88
N VAL A 224 4.92 6.66 -4.11
CA VAL A 224 4.50 5.29 -3.85
C VAL A 224 4.32 5.10 -2.33
N GLY A 225 3.25 4.42 -1.94
CA GLY A 225 2.85 4.24 -0.54
C GLY A 225 1.87 5.29 -0.03
N ALA A 226 1.72 6.43 -0.72
CA ALA A 226 0.73 7.43 -0.38
C ALA A 226 -0.69 7.00 -0.80
N THR A 227 -1.69 7.58 -0.13
CA THR A 227 -3.11 7.35 -0.45
C THR A 227 -3.57 8.33 -1.51
N TYR A 228 -4.19 7.80 -2.54
CA TYR A 228 -4.79 8.59 -3.63
C TYR A 228 -6.24 8.20 -3.87
N THR A 229 -6.99 9.13 -4.40
CA THR A 229 -8.30 8.87 -5.00
C THR A 229 -8.23 9.17 -6.49
N THR A 230 -8.68 8.23 -7.30
CA THR A 230 -8.83 8.40 -8.75
C THR A 230 -10.14 7.79 -9.23
N GLN A 231 -10.54 8.16 -10.44
CA GLN A 231 -11.71 7.59 -11.10
C GLN A 231 -11.34 7.11 -12.48
N GLY A 232 -11.82 5.94 -12.85
CA GLY A 232 -11.56 5.39 -14.18
C GLY A 232 -12.57 4.34 -14.60
N GLN A 233 -12.58 4.03 -15.89
CA GLN A 233 -13.41 2.99 -16.47
C GLN A 233 -12.67 1.65 -16.44
N VAL A 234 -13.35 0.58 -16.02
CA VAL A 234 -12.79 -0.77 -15.98
C VAL A 234 -12.66 -1.30 -17.42
N VAL A 235 -11.45 -1.70 -17.79
CA VAL A 235 -11.13 -2.15 -19.17
C VAL A 235 -10.64 -3.59 -19.25
N ALA A 236 -10.15 -4.15 -18.16
CA ALA A 236 -9.76 -5.57 -18.07
C ALA A 236 -9.91 -6.08 -16.63
N ILE A 237 -10.16 -7.37 -16.47
CA ILE A 237 -10.40 -8.03 -15.18
C ILE A 237 -9.72 -9.39 -15.19
N ASN A 238 -9.14 -9.77 -14.04
CA ASN A 238 -8.68 -11.14 -13.80
C ASN A 238 -9.16 -11.64 -12.42
N GLY A 239 -8.71 -12.80 -11.98
CA GLY A 239 -9.12 -13.40 -10.71
C GLY A 239 -8.69 -12.65 -9.46
N ARG A 240 -7.77 -11.65 -9.54
CA ARG A 240 -7.20 -10.96 -8.37
C ARG A 240 -7.14 -9.45 -8.49
N SER A 241 -7.49 -8.90 -9.65
CA SER A 241 -7.33 -7.47 -9.94
C SER A 241 -8.19 -7.04 -11.13
N PHE A 242 -8.29 -5.75 -11.31
CA PHE A 242 -8.84 -5.16 -12.52
C PHE A 242 -8.05 -3.93 -12.92
N LEU A 243 -8.09 -3.59 -14.20
CA LEU A 243 -7.43 -2.44 -14.78
C LEU A 243 -8.45 -1.34 -15.03
N ILE A 244 -8.16 -0.13 -14.56
CA ILE A 244 -8.94 1.06 -14.88
C ILE A 244 -8.15 2.01 -15.77
N GLN A 245 -8.88 2.78 -16.58
CA GLN A 245 -8.33 3.84 -17.40
C GLN A 245 -9.12 5.14 -17.28
N ASP A 246 -8.42 6.24 -17.45
CA ASP A 246 -8.98 7.55 -17.77
C ASP A 246 -8.29 8.11 -19.04
N ASN A 247 -8.51 9.40 -19.33
CA ASN A 247 -7.87 10.05 -20.48
C ASN A 247 -6.35 10.24 -20.30
N SER A 248 -5.82 10.09 -19.12
CA SER A 248 -4.41 10.32 -18.79
C SER A 248 -3.57 9.05 -18.72
N GLY A 249 -4.19 7.90 -18.44
CA GLY A 249 -3.44 6.66 -18.29
C GLY A 249 -4.27 5.45 -17.87
N LYS A 250 -3.54 4.41 -17.44
CA LYS A 250 -4.10 3.16 -16.93
C LYS A 250 -3.38 2.75 -15.65
N ILE A 251 -4.13 2.20 -14.69
CA ILE A 251 -3.56 1.71 -13.44
C ILE A 251 -4.27 0.43 -12.99
N LEU A 252 -3.51 -0.53 -12.46
CA LEU A 252 -4.05 -1.76 -11.91
C LEU A 252 -4.55 -1.53 -10.49
N VAL A 253 -5.70 -2.12 -10.17
CA VAL A 253 -6.28 -2.18 -8.83
C VAL A 253 -6.18 -3.63 -8.34
N TYR A 254 -5.24 -3.89 -7.44
CA TYR A 254 -5.00 -5.21 -6.87
C TYR A 254 -5.86 -5.42 -5.63
N LEU A 255 -6.68 -6.49 -5.62
CA LEU A 255 -7.63 -6.77 -4.55
C LEU A 255 -7.03 -7.56 -3.38
N GLY A 256 -5.72 -7.86 -3.44
CA GLY A 256 -5.08 -8.77 -2.51
C GLY A 256 -5.50 -10.23 -2.74
N TRP A 257 -4.79 -11.16 -2.11
CA TRP A 257 -5.13 -12.59 -2.17
C TRP A 257 -4.70 -13.29 -0.90
N LYS A 258 -5.67 -13.84 -0.17
CA LYS A 258 -5.43 -14.57 1.07
C LYS A 258 -6.49 -15.67 1.21
N ASP A 259 -6.08 -16.84 1.71
CA ASP A 259 -6.98 -17.98 1.95
C ASP A 259 -7.84 -18.35 0.73
N ASN A 260 -7.22 -18.31 -0.46
CA ASN A 260 -7.82 -18.60 -1.77
C ASN A 260 -8.96 -17.66 -2.18
N LYS A 261 -8.98 -16.43 -1.69
CA LYS A 261 -9.96 -15.40 -2.07
C LYS A 261 -9.34 -14.00 -2.09
N PRO A 262 -9.94 -13.04 -2.79
CA PRO A 262 -9.58 -11.63 -2.68
C PRO A 262 -9.71 -11.13 -1.24
N VAL A 263 -8.78 -10.28 -0.80
CA VAL A 263 -8.83 -9.59 0.50
C VAL A 263 -9.91 -8.52 0.48
N VAL A 264 -10.00 -7.78 -0.62
CA VAL A 264 -11.06 -6.78 -0.86
C VAL A 264 -12.15 -7.42 -1.69
N ASP A 265 -13.34 -7.52 -1.13
CA ASP A 265 -14.52 -8.11 -1.79
C ASP A 265 -15.14 -7.10 -2.74
N TYR A 266 -14.70 -7.11 -3.99
CA TYR A 266 -15.25 -6.28 -5.05
C TYR A 266 -15.30 -7.03 -6.38
N SER A 267 -16.47 -7.05 -7.01
CA SER A 267 -16.69 -7.66 -8.32
C SER A 267 -16.76 -6.58 -9.40
N ALA A 268 -15.66 -6.36 -10.10
CA ALA A 268 -15.60 -5.42 -11.20
C ALA A 268 -16.35 -5.92 -12.44
N THR A 269 -16.89 -5.01 -13.23
CA THR A 269 -17.55 -5.29 -14.53
C THR A 269 -16.92 -4.41 -15.60
N ILE A 270 -16.58 -4.99 -16.77
CA ILE A 270 -16.02 -4.22 -17.90
C ILE A 270 -16.97 -3.10 -18.30
N GLY A 271 -16.42 -1.91 -18.47
CA GLY A 271 -17.15 -0.71 -18.88
C GLY A 271 -17.72 0.10 -17.72
N GLN A 272 -17.87 -0.46 -16.51
CA GLN A 272 -18.29 0.35 -15.37
C GLN A 272 -17.23 1.41 -15.02
N THR A 273 -17.67 2.55 -14.53
CA THR A 273 -16.81 3.58 -13.96
C THR A 273 -16.75 3.40 -12.45
N VAL A 274 -15.54 3.39 -11.90
CA VAL A 274 -15.29 3.25 -10.47
C VAL A 274 -14.44 4.40 -9.96
N LYS A 275 -14.67 4.78 -8.71
CA LYS A 275 -13.80 5.65 -7.92
C LYS A 275 -13.02 4.76 -6.95
N VAL A 276 -11.72 4.88 -6.98
CA VAL A 276 -10.78 4.07 -6.19
C VAL A 276 -10.01 4.97 -5.26
N THR A 277 -10.05 4.67 -3.97
CA THR A 277 -9.23 5.31 -2.94
C THR A 277 -8.38 4.25 -2.26
N GLY A 278 -7.08 4.45 -2.18
CA GLY A 278 -6.18 3.46 -1.55
C GLY A 278 -4.72 3.85 -1.65
N LYS A 279 -3.87 3.03 -1.03
CA LYS A 279 -2.41 3.18 -1.09
C LYS A 279 -1.86 2.58 -2.37
N THR A 280 -0.87 3.26 -2.95
CA THR A 280 -0.15 2.74 -4.11
C THR A 280 1.04 1.88 -3.70
N THR A 281 1.42 0.96 -4.55
CA THR A 281 2.64 0.15 -4.46
C THR A 281 3.25 -0.01 -5.84
N THR A 282 4.46 -0.57 -5.89
CA THR A 282 5.11 -0.88 -7.17
C THR A 282 5.23 -2.40 -7.35
N TYR A 283 4.76 -2.89 -8.48
CA TYR A 283 4.95 -4.28 -8.91
C TYR A 283 5.46 -4.32 -10.35
N SER A 284 6.50 -5.09 -10.62
CA SER A 284 7.16 -5.15 -11.95
C SER A 284 7.49 -3.77 -12.54
N LYS A 285 7.92 -2.83 -11.69
CA LYS A 285 8.19 -1.42 -12.00
C LYS A 285 6.97 -0.59 -12.44
N LEU A 286 5.76 -1.11 -12.34
CA LEU A 286 4.52 -0.37 -12.56
C LEU A 286 3.90 0.01 -11.22
N VAL A 287 3.38 1.23 -11.14
CA VAL A 287 2.59 1.69 -9.98
C VAL A 287 1.19 1.08 -10.08
N GLN A 288 0.69 0.56 -8.97
CA GLN A 288 -0.66 0.01 -8.84
C GLN A 288 -1.27 0.35 -7.48
N PHE A 289 -2.58 0.28 -7.34
CA PHE A 289 -3.21 0.25 -6.03
C PHE A 289 -2.98 -1.11 -5.36
N SER A 290 -2.67 -1.08 -4.07
CA SER A 290 -2.61 -2.29 -3.22
C SER A 290 -3.96 -2.50 -2.52
N GLU A 291 -4.12 -3.67 -1.90
CA GLU A 291 -5.30 -3.99 -1.09
C GLU A 291 -5.37 -3.20 0.23
N THR A 292 -4.28 -2.53 0.62
CA THR A 292 -4.20 -1.80 1.89
C THR A 292 -5.05 -0.53 1.85
N ASP A 293 -6.00 -0.44 2.77
CA ASP A 293 -6.95 0.68 2.90
C ASP A 293 -7.72 0.96 1.59
N LEU A 294 -7.91 -0.08 0.77
CA LEU A 294 -8.53 0.04 -0.54
C LEU A 294 -10.06 0.14 -0.43
N VAL A 295 -10.60 1.24 -0.93
CA VAL A 295 -12.04 1.49 -1.05
C VAL A 295 -12.38 1.66 -2.52
N ILE A 296 -13.39 0.94 -3.00
CA ILE A 296 -13.85 0.98 -4.38
C ILE A 296 -15.34 1.31 -4.38
N GLU A 297 -15.69 2.39 -5.04
CA GLU A 297 -17.06 2.84 -5.20
C GLU A 297 -17.47 2.75 -6.67
N LYS A 298 -18.57 2.08 -6.96
CA LYS A 298 -19.15 2.12 -8.31
C LYS A 298 -19.80 3.47 -8.54
N VAL A 299 -19.36 4.18 -9.59
CA VAL A 299 -19.90 5.49 -9.98
C VAL A 299 -21.05 5.31 -10.97
N SER A 300 -20.83 4.49 -12.01
CA SER A 300 -21.86 4.22 -13.01
C SER A 300 -21.64 2.90 -13.73
N ASP A 301 -22.69 2.36 -14.29
CA ASP A 301 -22.60 1.32 -15.30
C ASP A 301 -22.18 1.92 -16.66
N GLY A 302 -21.64 1.09 -17.54
CA GLY A 302 -21.24 1.49 -18.87
C GLY A 302 -20.79 0.31 -19.71
N SER A 303 -20.36 0.58 -20.92
CA SER A 303 -19.75 -0.41 -21.83
C SER A 303 -18.37 0.10 -22.25
N PHE A 304 -17.49 -0.83 -22.56
CA PHE A 304 -16.16 -0.53 -23.07
C PHE A 304 -15.87 -1.39 -24.30
N THR A 305 -15.45 -0.74 -25.37
CA THR A 305 -14.96 -1.43 -26.57
C THR A 305 -13.46 -1.34 -26.59
N GLN A 306 -12.79 -2.49 -26.66
CA GLN A 306 -11.33 -2.53 -26.73
C GLN A 306 -10.83 -1.81 -27.98
N PRO A 307 -9.74 -1.03 -27.88
CA PRO A 307 -9.12 -0.42 -29.05
C PRO A 307 -8.47 -1.49 -29.93
N THR A 308 -7.93 -1.09 -31.08
CA THR A 308 -7.07 -1.98 -31.87
C THR A 308 -5.80 -2.29 -31.08
N PRO A 309 -5.43 -3.55 -30.86
CA PRO A 309 -4.22 -3.91 -30.14
C PRO A 309 -2.96 -3.62 -30.94
N GLU A 310 -1.89 -3.25 -30.26
CA GLU A 310 -0.55 -3.23 -30.85
C GLU A 310 -0.07 -4.66 -31.05
N LYS A 311 0.41 -5.00 -32.26
CA LYS A 311 0.94 -6.33 -32.54
C LYS A 311 2.32 -6.49 -31.91
N PHE A 312 2.49 -7.54 -31.11
CA PHE A 312 3.75 -7.90 -30.48
C PHE A 312 4.27 -9.20 -31.07
N ASP A 313 5.39 -9.12 -31.78
CA ASP A 313 6.24 -10.25 -32.17
C ASP A 313 7.40 -10.40 -31.15
N GLY A 314 8.31 -11.36 -31.41
CA GLY A 314 9.47 -11.57 -30.55
C GLY A 314 10.34 -10.33 -30.36
N ALA A 315 10.55 -9.54 -31.42
CA ALA A 315 11.32 -8.31 -31.33
C ALA A 315 10.63 -7.23 -30.46
N ALA A 316 9.31 -7.14 -30.53
CA ALA A 316 8.54 -6.24 -29.67
C ALA A 316 8.57 -6.68 -28.18
N PHE A 317 8.59 -8.00 -27.90
CA PHE A 317 8.84 -8.53 -26.55
C PHE A 317 10.19 -8.09 -26.00
N ASP A 318 11.27 -8.27 -26.79
CA ASP A 318 12.63 -7.89 -26.40
C ASP A 318 12.74 -6.37 -26.17
N ALA A 319 12.13 -5.57 -27.04
CA ALA A 319 12.10 -4.12 -26.91
C ALA A 319 11.34 -3.67 -25.66
N TYR A 320 10.19 -4.30 -25.34
CA TYR A 320 9.43 -4.00 -24.13
C TYR A 320 10.21 -4.36 -22.87
N ALA A 321 10.90 -5.52 -22.86
CA ALA A 321 11.70 -5.96 -21.72
C ALA A 321 12.90 -5.03 -21.42
N ALA A 322 13.46 -4.41 -22.45
CA ALA A 322 14.58 -3.47 -22.33
C ALA A 322 14.15 -2.04 -21.93
N ALA A 323 12.87 -1.70 -22.07
CA ALA A 323 12.33 -0.37 -21.79
C ALA A 323 11.79 -0.22 -20.36
N THR A 324 11.49 1.02 -19.96
CA THR A 324 10.64 1.28 -18.80
C THR A 324 9.24 0.77 -19.12
N PRO A 325 8.65 -0.12 -18.29
CA PRO A 325 7.37 -0.71 -18.60
C PRO A 325 6.25 0.33 -18.58
N VAL A 326 5.33 0.19 -19.53
CA VAL A 326 4.08 0.93 -19.59
C VAL A 326 2.95 -0.05 -19.90
N ILE A 327 1.73 0.28 -19.47
CA ILE A 327 0.56 -0.56 -19.77
C ILE A 327 0.09 -0.29 -21.19
N LYS A 328 0.23 -1.29 -22.06
CA LYS A 328 -0.19 -1.27 -23.47
C LYS A 328 -1.24 -2.35 -23.72
N TYR A 329 -2.21 -2.07 -24.58
CA TYR A 329 -3.09 -3.11 -25.12
C TYR A 329 -2.44 -3.75 -26.34
N ILE A 330 -2.13 -5.04 -26.23
CA ILE A 330 -1.33 -5.78 -27.19
C ILE A 330 -2.05 -7.03 -27.69
N GLU A 331 -1.62 -7.53 -28.84
CA GLU A 331 -1.94 -8.85 -29.36
C GLU A 331 -0.65 -9.58 -29.72
N TYR A 332 -0.53 -10.81 -29.26
CA TYR A 332 0.59 -11.68 -29.61
C TYR A 332 0.12 -13.13 -29.80
N SER A 333 0.89 -13.91 -30.54
CA SER A 333 0.64 -15.32 -30.79
C SER A 333 1.79 -16.18 -30.27
N GLY A 334 1.48 -17.40 -29.84
CA GLY A 334 2.48 -18.34 -29.38
C GLY A 334 1.86 -19.62 -28.83
N THR A 335 2.69 -20.61 -28.51
CA THR A 335 2.26 -21.89 -27.97
C THR A 335 1.94 -21.77 -26.47
N LEU A 336 0.67 -22.04 -26.12
CA LEU A 336 0.20 -22.00 -24.72
C LEU A 336 0.59 -23.28 -23.99
N THR A 337 1.17 -23.13 -22.80
CA THR A 337 1.36 -24.20 -21.82
C THR A 337 0.60 -23.86 -20.55
N ILE A 338 -0.25 -24.78 -20.12
CA ILE A 338 -1.01 -24.68 -18.85
C ILE A 338 -0.38 -25.69 -17.88
N ASP A 339 0.18 -25.20 -16.78
CA ASP A 339 0.74 -26.01 -15.70
C ASP A 339 0.21 -25.51 -14.35
N GLY A 340 -0.80 -26.19 -13.83
CA GLY A 340 -1.51 -25.76 -12.62
C GLY A 340 -2.12 -24.38 -12.80
N TYR A 341 -1.60 -23.40 -12.05
CA TYR A 341 -2.06 -21.99 -12.08
C TYR A 341 -1.24 -21.12 -13.05
N TYR A 342 -0.28 -21.71 -13.79
CA TYR A 342 0.60 -20.96 -14.69
C TYR A 342 0.13 -21.16 -16.15
N TYR A 343 -0.02 -20.03 -16.83
CA TYR A 343 -0.44 -19.96 -18.22
C TYR A 343 0.66 -19.21 -18.99
N ASN A 344 1.58 -19.95 -19.58
CA ASN A 344 2.75 -19.39 -20.24
C ASN A 344 2.64 -19.59 -21.75
N ILE A 345 3.08 -18.60 -22.51
CA ILE A 345 3.01 -18.59 -23.97
C ILE A 345 4.43 -18.45 -24.52
N ALA A 346 4.92 -19.48 -25.19
CA ALA A 346 6.17 -19.42 -25.95
C ALA A 346 5.95 -18.63 -27.22
N VAL A 347 6.66 -17.50 -27.38
CA VAL A 347 6.53 -16.59 -28.52
C VAL A 347 7.71 -16.80 -29.46
N ASP A 348 7.44 -16.93 -30.77
CA ASP A 348 8.49 -17.11 -31.76
C ASP A 348 9.39 -15.89 -31.88
N GLY A 349 10.70 -16.13 -32.10
CA GLY A 349 11.69 -15.08 -32.37
C GLY A 349 12.20 -14.37 -31.10
N THR A 350 11.92 -14.89 -29.89
CA THR A 350 12.49 -14.40 -28.64
C THR A 350 12.67 -15.55 -27.64
N ASP A 351 13.59 -15.40 -26.70
CA ASP A 351 13.72 -16.30 -25.52
C ASP A 351 12.76 -15.92 -24.38
N LEU A 352 11.99 -14.85 -24.54
CA LEU A 352 10.99 -14.38 -23.57
C LEU A 352 9.67 -15.13 -23.79
N GLN A 353 8.86 -15.17 -22.72
CA GLN A 353 7.54 -15.77 -22.75
C GLN A 353 6.46 -14.74 -22.39
N GLY A 354 5.26 -14.92 -22.91
CA GLY A 354 4.06 -14.34 -22.33
C GLY A 354 3.62 -15.13 -21.10
N SER A 355 3.02 -14.45 -20.13
CA SER A 355 2.42 -15.08 -18.95
C SER A 355 1.10 -14.39 -18.62
N LEU A 356 0.01 -15.16 -18.52
CA LEU A 356 -1.30 -14.60 -18.17
C LEU A 356 -1.39 -14.38 -16.67
N ALA A 357 -1.65 -13.15 -16.26
CA ALA A 357 -1.79 -12.76 -14.86
C ALA A 357 -3.12 -13.26 -14.30
N TYR A 358 -3.08 -14.32 -13.51
CA TYR A 358 -4.21 -14.84 -12.72
C TYR A 358 -5.55 -14.86 -13.47
N PRO A 359 -5.66 -15.53 -14.63
CA PRO A 359 -6.94 -15.64 -15.34
C PRO A 359 -7.99 -16.23 -14.40
N ALA A 360 -9.23 -15.72 -14.49
CA ALA A 360 -10.34 -16.26 -13.72
C ALA A 360 -10.61 -17.72 -14.12
N ASP A 361 -11.19 -18.49 -13.22
CA ASP A 361 -11.54 -19.89 -13.48
C ASP A 361 -12.43 -19.99 -14.73
N GLY A 362 -12.03 -20.84 -15.68
CA GLY A 362 -12.74 -21.05 -16.94
C GLY A 362 -12.55 -19.96 -18.00
N PHE A 363 -11.76 -18.92 -17.73
CA PHE A 363 -11.45 -17.88 -18.71
C PHE A 363 -10.62 -18.43 -19.89
N VAL A 364 -9.68 -19.31 -19.62
CA VAL A 364 -8.90 -20.01 -20.65
C VAL A 364 -9.42 -21.43 -20.79
N ASP A 365 -9.83 -21.81 -22.01
CA ASP A 365 -10.23 -23.18 -22.29
C ASP A 365 -9.04 -24.13 -22.15
N ALA A 366 -9.17 -25.15 -21.31
CA ALA A 366 -8.10 -26.12 -21.07
C ALA A 366 -7.68 -26.89 -22.32
N SER A 367 -8.56 -27.01 -23.33
CA SER A 367 -8.25 -27.63 -24.62
C SER A 367 -7.24 -26.86 -25.46
N LEU A 368 -6.96 -25.60 -25.10
CA LEU A 368 -5.95 -24.77 -25.74
C LEU A 368 -4.53 -25.11 -25.27
N ASN A 369 -4.36 -25.95 -24.26
CA ASN A 369 -3.05 -26.39 -23.80
C ASN A 369 -2.29 -27.10 -24.93
N GLY A 370 -1.08 -26.64 -25.21
CA GLY A 370 -0.24 -27.13 -26.32
C GLY A 370 -0.68 -26.61 -27.70
N GLN A 371 -1.65 -25.70 -27.77
CA GLN A 371 -2.05 -25.09 -29.05
C GLN A 371 -1.40 -23.72 -29.23
N VAL A 372 -1.26 -23.31 -30.51
CA VAL A 372 -0.93 -21.92 -30.80
C VAL A 372 -2.18 -21.08 -30.60
N VAL A 373 -2.02 -20.02 -29.79
CA VAL A 373 -3.11 -19.12 -29.41
C VAL A 373 -2.79 -17.68 -29.78
N ILE A 374 -3.85 -16.89 -29.98
CA ILE A 374 -3.78 -15.43 -30.03
C ILE A 374 -4.25 -14.92 -28.70
N VAL A 375 -3.40 -14.13 -28.04
CA VAL A 375 -3.70 -13.44 -26.79
C VAL A 375 -3.90 -11.96 -27.06
N LYS A 376 -5.02 -11.40 -26.62
CA LYS A 376 -5.21 -9.94 -26.53
C LYS A 376 -5.31 -9.55 -25.07
N GLY A 377 -4.57 -8.52 -24.66
CA GLY A 377 -4.56 -8.11 -23.25
C GLY A 377 -3.68 -6.91 -22.99
N TYR A 378 -3.61 -6.52 -21.73
CA TYR A 378 -2.81 -5.38 -21.30
C TYR A 378 -1.54 -5.85 -20.60
N THR A 379 -0.41 -5.27 -20.97
CA THR A 379 0.89 -5.56 -20.34
C THR A 379 0.92 -5.09 -18.89
N LEU A 380 1.47 -5.93 -17.98
CA LEU A 380 1.65 -5.64 -16.57
C LEU A 380 3.14 -5.69 -16.15
N GLY A 381 4.04 -5.41 -17.09
CA GLY A 381 5.49 -5.44 -16.84
C GLY A 381 6.10 -6.83 -16.94
N MET A 382 7.40 -6.89 -16.67
CA MET A 382 8.17 -8.13 -16.74
C MET A 382 8.26 -8.80 -15.37
N THR A 383 8.09 -10.11 -15.35
CA THR A 383 8.20 -10.97 -14.17
C THR A 383 9.27 -12.04 -14.36
N ASN A 384 9.48 -12.89 -13.35
CA ASN A 384 10.45 -13.99 -13.38
C ASN A 384 11.84 -13.55 -13.88
N GLN A 385 12.46 -12.59 -13.18
CA GLN A 385 13.76 -12.01 -13.53
C GLN A 385 13.80 -11.42 -14.95
N SER A 386 12.71 -10.77 -15.36
CA SER A 386 12.52 -10.16 -16.69
C SER A 386 12.47 -11.15 -17.86
N LYS A 387 12.10 -12.41 -17.60
CA LYS A 387 11.93 -13.43 -18.63
C LYS A 387 10.50 -13.60 -19.12
N MET A 388 9.53 -13.07 -18.38
CA MET A 388 8.11 -13.24 -18.70
C MET A 388 7.41 -11.89 -18.78
N LEU A 389 6.72 -11.62 -19.88
CA LEU A 389 5.80 -10.49 -20.03
C LEU A 389 4.46 -10.85 -19.40
N SER A 390 4.16 -10.26 -18.26
CA SER A 390 2.88 -10.44 -17.58
C SER A 390 1.77 -9.69 -18.32
N THR A 391 0.63 -10.33 -18.53
CA THR A 391 -0.50 -9.78 -19.30
C THR A 391 -1.82 -10.07 -18.60
N ILE A 392 -2.63 -9.04 -18.36
CA ILE A 392 -4.05 -9.25 -18.01
C ILE A 392 -4.80 -9.49 -19.32
N ALA A 393 -5.21 -10.74 -19.55
CA ALA A 393 -5.80 -11.14 -20.80
C ALA A 393 -7.27 -10.67 -20.90
N VAL A 394 -7.64 -10.20 -22.07
CA VAL A 394 -9.01 -9.85 -22.47
C VAL A 394 -9.63 -10.97 -23.31
N SER A 395 -8.81 -11.61 -24.16
CA SER A 395 -9.19 -12.85 -24.86
C SER A 395 -7.99 -13.76 -25.09
N VAL A 396 -8.25 -15.06 -25.12
CA VAL A 396 -7.31 -16.12 -25.54
C VAL A 396 -8.06 -17.03 -26.49
N GLU A 397 -7.65 -17.07 -27.74
CA GLU A 397 -8.33 -17.82 -28.80
C GLU A 397 -7.32 -18.69 -29.54
N LYS A 398 -7.77 -19.82 -30.08
CA LYS A 398 -6.91 -20.63 -30.93
C LYS A 398 -6.54 -19.84 -32.17
N ASP A 399 -5.26 -19.83 -32.52
CA ASP A 399 -4.80 -19.25 -33.78
C ASP A 399 -5.21 -20.15 -34.95
N GLY A 400 -6.23 -19.73 -35.69
CA GLY A 400 -6.78 -20.46 -36.81
C GLY A 400 -5.87 -20.50 -38.05
N ASP A 401 -4.95 -19.53 -38.15
CA ASP A 401 -4.01 -19.38 -39.27
C ASP A 401 -2.64 -20.02 -38.95
N ALA A 402 -2.40 -20.48 -37.73
CA ALA A 402 -1.15 -21.14 -37.40
C ALA A 402 -1.00 -22.43 -38.17
N PRO A 403 0.17 -22.68 -38.81
CA PRO A 403 0.46 -23.95 -39.48
C PRO A 403 0.24 -25.09 -38.48
N ALA A 404 -0.48 -26.14 -38.91
CA ALA A 404 -0.63 -27.33 -38.08
C ALA A 404 0.79 -27.88 -37.80
N GLU A 405 1.19 -27.99 -36.51
CA GLU A 405 2.44 -28.65 -36.18
C GLU A 405 2.48 -30.02 -36.84
N PRO A 406 3.57 -30.39 -37.53
CA PRO A 406 3.70 -31.71 -38.11
C PRO A 406 3.68 -32.75 -36.95
N LYS A 407 2.55 -33.41 -36.75
CA LYS A 407 2.48 -34.55 -35.84
C LYS A 407 3.32 -35.67 -36.44
N ILE A 408 4.47 -35.95 -35.86
CA ILE A 408 5.22 -37.19 -36.12
C ILE A 408 4.38 -38.31 -35.50
N THR A 409 3.51 -38.91 -36.31
CA THR A 409 2.62 -40.00 -35.89
C THR A 409 3.30 -41.35 -35.81
N LYS A 410 4.49 -41.49 -36.47
CA LYS A 410 5.32 -42.70 -36.44
C LYS A 410 6.72 -42.40 -36.92
N LEU A 411 7.74 -42.72 -36.13
CA LEU A 411 9.10 -42.88 -36.57
C LEU A 411 9.30 -44.32 -37.04
N ASP A 412 9.47 -44.51 -38.35
CA ASP A 412 9.89 -45.78 -38.89
C ASP A 412 11.41 -45.66 -39.20
N PRO A 413 12.27 -46.16 -38.32
CA PRO A 413 13.73 -46.02 -38.48
C PRO A 413 14.29 -46.78 -39.71
N THR A 414 13.48 -47.64 -40.35
CA THR A 414 13.93 -48.39 -41.56
C THR A 414 13.72 -47.62 -42.86
N SER A 415 13.02 -46.46 -42.83
CA SER A 415 12.72 -45.66 -44.03
C SER A 415 13.52 -44.36 -44.11
N LEU A 416 14.40 -44.05 -43.17
CA LEU A 416 15.25 -42.86 -43.21
C LEU A 416 16.50 -43.11 -44.06
N SER A 417 16.46 -42.73 -45.30
CA SER A 417 17.65 -42.65 -46.16
C SER A 417 17.97 -41.16 -46.40
N PHE A 418 19.19 -40.77 -46.05
CA PHE A 418 19.68 -39.43 -46.42
C PHE A 418 20.54 -39.55 -47.67
N ALA A 419 20.24 -38.77 -48.71
CA ALA A 419 21.13 -38.60 -49.82
C ALA A 419 22.39 -37.84 -49.34
N ALA A 420 23.56 -38.14 -49.91
CA ALA A 420 24.84 -37.54 -49.52
C ALA A 420 24.89 -35.99 -49.72
N THR A 421 23.83 -35.40 -50.24
CA THR A 421 23.67 -33.95 -50.45
C THR A 421 22.70 -33.29 -49.48
N ASP A 422 22.07 -34.06 -48.56
CA ASP A 422 21.14 -33.48 -47.57
C ASP A 422 21.96 -32.83 -46.43
N THR A 423 22.06 -31.54 -46.48
CA THR A 423 22.45 -30.76 -45.27
C THR A 423 21.32 -30.85 -44.27
N ALA A 424 21.67 -31.27 -43.05
CA ALA A 424 20.73 -31.33 -41.95
C ALA A 424 19.83 -30.08 -41.91
N LYS A 425 18.56 -30.30 -41.98
CA LYS A 425 17.54 -29.29 -41.65
C LYS A 425 17.16 -29.38 -40.19
#